data_1c957c14cb5b85bcf5cfd39fab566509
#
_entry.id   1c957c14cb5b85bcf5cfd39fab566509
#
_cell.length_a   1.000
_cell.length_b   1.000
_cell.length_c   1.000
_cell.angle_alpha   90.00
_cell.angle_beta   90.00
_cell.angle_gamma   90.00
#
_symmetry.space_group_name_H-M   'P 1'
#
loop_
_entity.id
_entity.type
_entity.pdbx_description
1 polymer ?
#
loop_
_entity_poly.entity_id
_entity_poly.type
_entity_poly.pdbx_seq_one_letter_code
_entity_poly.pdbx_strand_id
1 'polypeptide(L)'
;MRYASTRLTAALLLLWCSALLCSCGGSSSGNREANEDFVVVSLAPSATRIIYELGAQNSLKGCTSYCSTAPEDSIEVVSDILTPNIEKIISLKPNLVVATAMLGAQHIRSLEKFGIKVLLLPYPKSVDEAFEQYLEIAEIVGKGQIAQQHLKEYRSHIEQVAKSMGKRNETLFIQIGADPLFAAKEGTFLSNCAEVCGLRNIMDSTSNGLVNKEFVITSNPKWMLLILMDNLQDKAYKEWLEFKNLSAVKDGRILLLDDNFCQPTPSSIIGIVDSLKSFIEKH
;
A
#
# COMPACT_ATOMS: atom_id res chain seq x y z
N MET A 1 78.18 -24.11 -28.39
CA MET A 1 77.35 -22.96 -27.84
C MET A 1 76.03 -22.83 -28.57
N ARG A 2 75.09 -23.72 -28.38
CA ARG A 2 73.69 -23.62 -28.94
C ARG A 2 72.75 -24.59 -28.22
N TYR A 3 72.55 -24.45 -26.92
CA TYR A 3 71.49 -25.23 -26.19
C TYR A 3 70.93 -24.53 -24.92
N ALA A 4 71.06 -23.24 -24.87
CA ALA A 4 70.56 -22.51 -23.67
C ALA A 4 69.33 -21.63 -23.90
N SER A 5 68.76 -21.47 -25.11
CA SER A 5 67.70 -20.53 -25.40
C SER A 5 66.28 -21.11 -25.49
N THR A 6 66.14 -22.42 -25.55
CA THR A 6 64.82 -23.09 -25.76
C THR A 6 64.08 -23.48 -24.46
N ARG A 7 64.76 -23.42 -23.31
CA ARG A 7 64.10 -23.72 -22.00
C ARG A 7 63.49 -22.54 -21.31
N LEU A 8 63.85 -21.31 -21.70
CA LEU A 8 63.31 -20.08 -21.06
C LEU A 8 61.97 -19.65 -21.67
N THR A 9 61.69 -19.99 -22.92
CA THR A 9 60.43 -19.67 -23.60
C THR A 9 59.30 -20.60 -23.24
N ALA A 10 59.57 -21.86 -22.84
CA ALA A 10 58.56 -22.80 -22.39
C ALA A 10 58.06 -22.51 -20.96
N ALA A 11 58.90 -21.94 -20.10
CA ALA A 11 58.51 -21.56 -18.73
C ALA A 11 57.65 -20.29 -18.66
N LEU A 12 57.79 -19.37 -19.62
CA LEU A 12 56.98 -18.13 -19.69
C LEU A 12 55.58 -18.37 -20.28
N LEU A 13 55.38 -19.39 -21.12
CA LEU A 13 54.07 -19.75 -21.67
C LEU A 13 53.22 -20.54 -20.68
N LEU A 14 53.81 -21.25 -19.71
CA LEU A 14 53.08 -21.96 -18.65
C LEU A 14 52.61 -21.04 -17.48
N LEU A 15 53.22 -19.87 -17.32
CA LEU A 15 52.79 -18.88 -16.32
C LEU A 15 51.64 -18.00 -16.80
N TRP A 16 51.34 -17.94 -18.08
CA TRP A 16 50.22 -17.11 -18.60
C TRP A 16 48.92 -17.89 -18.70
N CYS A 17 48.91 -19.20 -18.66
CA CYS A 17 47.69 -20.02 -18.63
C CYS A 17 47.10 -20.23 -17.24
N SER A 18 47.83 -19.90 -16.14
CA SER A 18 47.31 -20.05 -14.77
C SER A 18 46.62 -18.80 -14.22
N ALA A 19 46.60 -17.66 -14.95
CA ALA A 19 45.93 -16.42 -14.53
C ALA A 19 44.49 -16.27 -15.04
N LEU A 20 43.93 -17.24 -15.78
CA LEU A 20 42.60 -17.17 -16.40
C LEU A 20 41.53 -18.04 -15.70
N LEU A 21 41.83 -18.64 -14.55
CA LEU A 21 40.88 -19.51 -13.82
C LEU A 21 40.42 -18.97 -12.45
N CYS A 22 40.63 -17.69 -12.13
CA CYS A 22 40.15 -17.08 -10.91
C CYS A 22 39.26 -15.88 -11.20
N SER A 23 38.15 -16.09 -11.93
CA SER A 23 37.08 -15.10 -12.07
C SER A 23 35.74 -15.80 -12.27
N CYS A 24 35.27 -16.48 -11.24
CA CYS A 24 33.85 -16.87 -11.10
C CYS A 24 33.54 -17.01 -9.61
N GLY A 25 33.38 -15.88 -8.96
CA GLY A 25 32.87 -15.73 -7.62
C GLY A 25 32.07 -14.44 -7.51
N GLY A 26 31.34 -14.12 -8.57
CA GLY A 26 30.28 -13.11 -8.54
C GLY A 26 29.06 -13.76 -7.91
N SER A 27 28.77 -13.45 -6.65
CA SER A 27 27.44 -13.62 -6.08
C SER A 27 26.47 -12.87 -6.97
N SER A 28 25.88 -13.55 -7.92
CA SER A 28 24.69 -13.04 -8.61
C SER A 28 23.58 -13.00 -7.56
N SER A 29 23.43 -11.86 -6.89
CA SER A 29 22.13 -11.46 -6.36
C SER A 29 21.19 -11.48 -7.56
N GLY A 30 20.46 -12.57 -7.69
CA GLY A 30 19.60 -12.81 -8.83
C GLY A 30 18.54 -11.72 -8.86
N ASN A 31 18.68 -10.79 -9.80
CA ASN A 31 17.53 -10.14 -10.38
C ASN A 31 16.63 -11.29 -10.88
N ARG A 32 15.60 -11.64 -10.13
CA ARG A 32 14.46 -12.35 -10.70
C ARG A 32 13.81 -11.33 -11.63
N GLU A 33 14.20 -11.38 -12.91
CA GLU A 33 13.40 -10.75 -13.95
C GLU A 33 11.96 -11.18 -13.72
N ALA A 34 11.03 -10.23 -13.78
CA ALA A 34 9.61 -10.51 -13.65
C ALA A 34 9.29 -11.67 -14.60
N ASN A 35 8.96 -12.82 -14.04
CA ASN A 35 8.62 -13.98 -14.83
C ASN A 35 7.29 -13.62 -15.53
N GLU A 36 7.31 -13.40 -16.84
CA GLU A 36 6.13 -13.02 -17.64
C GLU A 36 4.98 -14.03 -17.47
N ASP A 37 5.30 -15.23 -16.99
CA ASP A 37 4.35 -16.30 -16.70
C ASP A 37 3.78 -16.27 -15.28
N PHE A 38 4.18 -15.31 -14.40
CA PHE A 38 3.68 -15.27 -13.03
C PHE A 38 2.33 -14.56 -12.97
N VAL A 39 1.27 -15.34 -12.79
CA VAL A 39 -0.13 -14.86 -12.79
C VAL A 39 -0.61 -14.57 -11.38
N VAL A 40 -1.10 -13.35 -11.16
CA VAL A 40 -1.72 -12.89 -9.93
C VAL A 40 -3.20 -12.62 -10.15
N VAL A 41 -4.03 -13.04 -9.21
CA VAL A 41 -5.40 -12.57 -9.05
C VAL A 41 -5.49 -11.77 -7.77
N SER A 42 -5.98 -10.55 -7.85
CA SER A 42 -6.11 -9.66 -6.70
C SER A 42 -7.57 -9.54 -6.27
N LEU A 43 -7.86 -10.03 -5.07
CA LEU A 43 -9.14 -9.83 -4.38
C LEU A 43 -9.05 -8.71 -3.32
N ALA A 44 -8.03 -7.86 -3.44
CA ALA A 44 -7.78 -6.71 -2.56
C ALA A 44 -7.49 -5.47 -3.41
N PRO A 45 -8.36 -4.43 -3.41
CA PRO A 45 -8.12 -3.21 -4.19
C PRO A 45 -6.77 -2.56 -3.92
N SER A 46 -6.31 -2.56 -2.66
CA SER A 46 -4.98 -2.04 -2.30
C SER A 46 -3.84 -2.83 -2.96
N ALA A 47 -3.94 -4.16 -3.02
CA ALA A 47 -2.93 -4.98 -3.69
C ALA A 47 -2.91 -4.73 -5.21
N THR A 48 -4.09 -4.59 -5.83
CA THR A 48 -4.19 -4.19 -7.24
C THR A 48 -3.45 -2.88 -7.48
N ARG A 49 -3.73 -1.86 -6.67
CA ARG A 49 -3.07 -0.56 -6.79
C ARG A 49 -1.56 -0.64 -6.58
N ILE A 50 -1.10 -1.41 -5.59
CA ILE A 50 0.34 -1.67 -5.38
C ILE A 50 0.98 -2.28 -6.61
N ILE A 51 0.34 -3.27 -7.25
CA ILE A 51 0.85 -3.91 -8.46
C ILE A 51 1.00 -2.90 -9.60
N TYR A 52 0.04 -1.98 -9.76
CA TYR A 52 0.13 -0.87 -10.73
C TYR A 52 1.24 0.12 -10.37
N GLU A 53 1.36 0.53 -9.13
CA GLU A 53 2.43 1.44 -8.65
C GLU A 53 3.83 0.88 -8.89
N LEU A 54 3.96 -0.45 -8.88
CA LEU A 54 5.21 -1.17 -9.16
C LEU A 54 5.49 -1.39 -10.66
N GLY A 55 4.55 -1.03 -11.54
CA GLY A 55 4.65 -1.33 -12.97
C GLY A 55 4.64 -2.83 -13.26
N ALA A 56 3.90 -3.61 -12.46
CA ALA A 56 3.80 -5.06 -12.55
C ALA A 56 2.41 -5.55 -13.03
N GLN A 57 1.60 -4.67 -13.64
CA GLN A 57 0.23 -4.95 -14.08
C GLN A 57 0.13 -6.12 -15.06
N ASN A 58 1.19 -6.41 -15.82
CA ASN A 58 1.23 -7.56 -16.74
C ASN A 58 1.03 -8.91 -16.03
N SER A 59 1.40 -9.00 -14.74
CA SER A 59 1.17 -10.19 -13.92
C SER A 59 -0.28 -10.33 -13.46
N LEU A 60 -1.07 -9.25 -13.45
CA LEU A 60 -2.44 -9.25 -12.97
C LEU A 60 -3.40 -9.75 -14.05
N LYS A 61 -4.16 -10.80 -13.77
CA LYS A 61 -5.14 -11.37 -14.72
C LYS A 61 -6.58 -11.36 -14.21
N GLY A 62 -6.78 -11.12 -12.92
CA GLY A 62 -8.11 -11.02 -12.32
C GLY A 62 -8.12 -10.05 -11.15
N CYS A 63 -9.25 -9.36 -10.96
CA CYS A 63 -9.44 -8.41 -9.87
C CYS A 63 -10.90 -8.40 -9.39
N THR A 64 -11.18 -7.58 -8.37
CA THR A 64 -12.57 -7.30 -7.94
C THR A 64 -13.17 -6.14 -8.73
N SER A 65 -14.50 -6.01 -8.68
CA SER A 65 -15.22 -4.86 -9.25
C SER A 65 -14.87 -3.52 -8.59
N TYR A 66 -14.19 -3.54 -7.44
CA TYR A 66 -13.74 -2.34 -6.70
C TYR A 66 -12.27 -1.98 -6.98
N CYS A 67 -11.59 -2.73 -7.84
CA CYS A 67 -10.24 -2.41 -8.25
C CYS A 67 -10.27 -1.39 -9.38
N SER A 68 -9.54 -0.27 -9.20
CA SER A 68 -9.27 0.63 -10.31
C SER A 68 -8.24 0.00 -11.23
N THR A 69 -8.65 -0.36 -12.44
CA THR A 69 -7.77 -0.85 -13.50
C THR A 69 -8.00 -0.04 -14.76
N ALA A 70 -6.98 0.07 -15.62
CA ALA A 70 -7.18 0.70 -16.91
C ALA A 70 -8.05 -0.19 -17.81
N PRO A 71 -9.05 0.34 -18.51
CA PRO A 71 -9.94 -0.44 -19.38
C PRO A 71 -9.18 -1.24 -20.44
N GLU A 72 -8.07 -0.68 -20.96
CA GLU A 72 -7.20 -1.31 -21.94
C GLU A 72 -6.42 -2.51 -21.41
N ASP A 73 -6.27 -2.65 -20.11
CA ASP A 73 -5.51 -3.75 -19.51
C ASP A 73 -6.27 -5.07 -19.52
N SER A 74 -7.57 -5.06 -19.84
CA SER A 74 -8.41 -6.25 -19.99
C SER A 74 -8.36 -7.20 -18.80
N ILE A 75 -8.25 -6.67 -17.57
CA ILE A 75 -8.20 -7.47 -16.34
C ILE A 75 -9.60 -8.01 -16.03
N GLU A 76 -9.68 -9.31 -15.80
CA GLU A 76 -10.97 -9.99 -15.61
C GLU A 76 -11.54 -9.72 -14.21
N VAL A 77 -12.80 -9.26 -14.14
CA VAL A 77 -13.52 -9.15 -12.87
C VAL A 77 -13.98 -10.53 -12.42
N VAL A 78 -13.38 -11.01 -11.32
CA VAL A 78 -13.60 -12.36 -10.78
C VAL A 78 -14.31 -12.37 -9.42
N SER A 79 -14.58 -11.20 -8.86
CA SER A 79 -15.21 -11.04 -7.53
C SER A 79 -15.86 -9.67 -7.40
N ASP A 80 -16.90 -9.58 -6.57
CA ASP A 80 -17.08 -8.38 -5.74
C ASP A 80 -16.16 -8.46 -4.51
N ILE A 81 -16.36 -7.62 -3.48
CA ILE A 81 -15.49 -7.63 -2.27
C ILE A 81 -15.64 -8.94 -1.47
N LEU A 82 -16.82 -9.56 -1.45
CA LEU A 82 -17.19 -10.63 -0.52
C LEU A 82 -17.39 -11.98 -1.18
N THR A 83 -17.71 -12.00 -2.46
CA THR A 83 -18.19 -13.19 -3.16
C THR A 83 -17.30 -13.53 -4.37
N PRO A 84 -16.15 -14.18 -4.15
CA PRO A 84 -15.25 -14.56 -5.23
C PRO A 84 -15.87 -15.69 -6.08
N ASN A 85 -15.79 -15.56 -7.40
CA ASN A 85 -16.10 -16.63 -8.32
C ASN A 85 -14.90 -17.59 -8.41
N ILE A 86 -14.93 -18.63 -7.58
CA ILE A 86 -13.83 -19.59 -7.43
C ILE A 86 -13.52 -20.30 -8.76
N GLU A 87 -14.54 -20.68 -9.53
CA GLU A 87 -14.36 -21.37 -10.83
C GLU A 87 -13.62 -20.46 -11.82
N LYS A 88 -14.02 -19.19 -11.87
CA LYS A 88 -13.40 -18.19 -12.72
C LYS A 88 -11.93 -17.92 -12.32
N ILE A 89 -11.66 -17.82 -11.02
CA ILE A 89 -10.31 -17.69 -10.50
C ILE A 89 -9.44 -18.89 -10.90
N ILE A 90 -9.94 -20.11 -10.71
CA ILE A 90 -9.22 -21.33 -11.08
C ILE A 90 -8.94 -21.39 -12.59
N SER A 91 -9.87 -20.92 -13.43
CA SER A 91 -9.69 -20.93 -14.89
C SER A 91 -8.54 -20.04 -15.36
N LEU A 92 -8.22 -18.98 -14.61
CA LEU A 92 -7.07 -18.10 -14.86
C LEU A 92 -5.73 -18.73 -14.49
N LYS A 93 -5.74 -19.88 -13.81
CA LYS A 93 -4.54 -20.62 -13.36
C LYS A 93 -3.54 -19.75 -12.61
N PRO A 94 -3.95 -18.98 -11.59
CA PRO A 94 -3.06 -18.07 -10.91
C PRO A 94 -1.98 -18.82 -10.10
N ASN A 95 -0.78 -18.26 -10.06
CA ASN A 95 0.27 -18.68 -9.14
C ASN A 95 -0.01 -18.17 -7.72
N LEU A 96 -0.70 -17.03 -7.63
CA LEU A 96 -1.03 -16.36 -6.38
C LEU A 96 -2.39 -15.68 -6.45
N VAL A 97 -3.17 -15.83 -5.39
CA VAL A 97 -4.31 -14.99 -5.08
C VAL A 97 -3.94 -14.10 -3.89
N VAL A 98 -4.05 -12.78 -4.06
CA VAL A 98 -3.88 -11.82 -2.96
C VAL A 98 -5.25 -11.37 -2.49
N ALA A 99 -5.53 -11.45 -1.21
CA ALA A 99 -6.83 -11.10 -0.64
C ALA A 99 -6.69 -10.37 0.70
N THR A 100 -7.74 -9.66 1.10
CA THR A 100 -7.82 -9.13 2.47
C THR A 100 -8.23 -10.22 3.46
N ALA A 101 -8.03 -9.96 4.75
CA ALA A 101 -8.49 -10.84 5.82
C ALA A 101 -10.02 -11.03 5.86
N MET A 102 -10.79 -10.26 5.06
CA MET A 102 -12.24 -10.42 4.92
C MET A 102 -12.63 -11.63 4.06
N LEU A 103 -11.70 -12.19 3.27
CA LEU A 103 -11.96 -13.39 2.50
C LEU A 103 -12.25 -14.57 3.44
N GLY A 104 -13.46 -15.11 3.37
CA GLY A 104 -13.90 -16.20 4.25
C GLY A 104 -13.03 -17.45 4.11
N ALA A 105 -12.73 -18.12 5.24
CA ALA A 105 -11.87 -19.29 5.30
C ALA A 105 -12.29 -20.44 4.35
N GLN A 106 -13.59 -20.54 4.01
CA GLN A 106 -14.09 -21.51 3.04
C GLN A 106 -13.55 -21.25 1.63
N HIS A 107 -13.44 -19.98 1.21
CA HIS A 107 -12.92 -19.60 -0.11
C HIS A 107 -11.42 -19.88 -0.18
N ILE A 108 -10.69 -19.56 0.90
CA ILE A 108 -9.25 -19.86 1.01
C ILE A 108 -9.02 -21.36 0.82
N ARG A 109 -9.71 -22.21 1.61
CA ARG A 109 -9.60 -23.67 1.49
C ARG A 109 -9.97 -24.20 0.10
N SER A 110 -10.94 -23.55 -0.54
CA SER A 110 -11.34 -23.94 -1.91
C SER A 110 -10.22 -23.69 -2.91
N LEU A 111 -9.55 -22.53 -2.85
CA LEU A 111 -8.42 -22.19 -3.72
C LEU A 111 -7.21 -23.10 -3.44
N GLU A 112 -6.88 -23.31 -2.17
CA GLU A 112 -5.75 -24.16 -1.75
C GLU A 112 -5.90 -25.62 -2.20
N LYS A 113 -7.11 -26.16 -2.26
CA LYS A 113 -7.39 -27.52 -2.80
C LYS A 113 -6.98 -27.67 -4.26
N PHE A 114 -6.95 -26.57 -5.02
CA PHE A 114 -6.48 -26.55 -6.41
C PHE A 114 -5.00 -26.16 -6.53
N GLY A 115 -4.26 -26.14 -5.39
CA GLY A 115 -2.84 -25.80 -5.36
C GLY A 115 -2.54 -24.31 -5.53
N ILE A 116 -3.56 -23.45 -5.46
CA ILE A 116 -3.41 -22.00 -5.59
C ILE A 116 -2.96 -21.42 -4.24
N LYS A 117 -1.86 -20.68 -4.27
CA LYS A 117 -1.34 -19.97 -3.09
C LYS A 117 -2.22 -18.76 -2.78
N VAL A 118 -2.55 -18.55 -1.51
CA VAL A 118 -3.32 -17.38 -1.06
C VAL A 118 -2.47 -16.56 -0.09
N LEU A 119 -2.27 -15.28 -0.42
CA LEU A 119 -1.67 -14.29 0.46
C LEU A 119 -2.78 -13.44 1.08
N LEU A 120 -2.89 -13.45 2.41
CA LEU A 120 -3.84 -12.63 3.13
C LEU A 120 -3.15 -11.37 3.66
N LEU A 121 -3.66 -10.23 3.27
CA LEU A 121 -3.21 -8.94 3.76
C LEU A 121 -4.10 -8.48 4.92
N PRO A 122 -3.58 -8.39 6.15
CA PRO A 122 -4.29 -7.75 7.24
C PRO A 122 -4.43 -6.24 6.97
N TYR A 123 -5.41 -5.59 7.59
CA TYR A 123 -5.48 -4.12 7.53
C TYR A 123 -4.30 -3.54 8.35
N PRO A 124 -3.43 -2.71 7.76
CA PRO A 124 -2.23 -2.25 8.44
C PRO A 124 -2.56 -1.26 9.56
N LYS A 125 -1.88 -1.41 10.69
CA LYS A 125 -2.05 -0.59 11.88
C LYS A 125 -1.19 0.68 11.83
N SER A 126 -0.22 0.74 10.94
CA SER A 126 0.70 1.86 10.80
C SER A 126 1.11 2.06 9.35
N VAL A 127 1.76 3.19 9.08
CA VAL A 127 2.43 3.46 7.81
C VAL A 127 3.51 2.41 7.53
N ASP A 128 4.26 2.00 8.57
CA ASP A 128 5.32 1.00 8.42
C ASP A 128 4.75 -0.37 8.02
N GLU A 129 3.68 -0.84 8.65
CA GLU A 129 3.03 -2.10 8.25
C GLU A 129 2.50 -2.04 6.80
N ALA A 130 1.98 -0.88 6.35
CA ALA A 130 1.57 -0.70 4.96
C ALA A 130 2.76 -0.78 3.99
N PHE A 131 3.90 -0.22 4.37
CA PHE A 131 5.14 -0.29 3.60
C PHE A 131 5.73 -1.71 3.56
N GLU A 132 5.60 -2.48 4.63
CA GLU A 132 5.97 -3.90 4.66
C GLU A 132 5.11 -4.71 3.68
N GLN A 133 3.80 -4.49 3.64
CA GLN A 133 2.91 -5.14 2.66
C GLN A 133 3.25 -4.74 1.21
N TYR A 134 3.59 -3.48 0.98
CA TYR A 134 4.06 -3.02 -0.33
C TYR A 134 5.31 -3.77 -0.76
N LEU A 135 6.29 -3.91 0.14
CA LEU A 135 7.52 -4.65 -0.14
C LEU A 135 7.27 -6.14 -0.35
N GLU A 136 6.40 -6.76 0.46
CA GLU A 136 6.03 -8.17 0.32
C GLU A 136 5.43 -8.46 -1.08
N ILE A 137 4.47 -7.64 -1.53
CA ILE A 137 3.89 -7.76 -2.87
C ILE A 137 4.98 -7.54 -3.93
N ALA A 138 5.84 -6.53 -3.75
CA ALA A 138 6.90 -6.22 -4.69
C ALA A 138 7.90 -7.36 -4.88
N GLU A 139 8.31 -8.02 -3.79
CA GLU A 139 9.19 -9.19 -3.85
C GLU A 139 8.54 -10.34 -4.64
N ILE A 140 7.24 -10.56 -4.43
CA ILE A 140 6.49 -11.61 -5.13
C ILE A 140 6.41 -11.34 -6.63
N VAL A 141 6.17 -10.09 -7.05
CA VAL A 141 6.05 -9.72 -8.48
C VAL A 141 7.40 -9.32 -9.10
N GLY A 142 8.52 -9.60 -8.41
CA GLY A 142 9.87 -9.36 -8.93
C GLY A 142 10.29 -7.88 -9.00
N LYS A 143 9.67 -7.02 -8.19
CA LYS A 143 9.91 -5.57 -8.14
C LYS A 143 10.52 -5.08 -6.82
N GLY A 144 11.12 -5.97 -6.03
CA GLY A 144 11.64 -5.66 -4.70
C GLY A 144 12.65 -4.52 -4.68
N GLN A 145 13.59 -4.45 -5.62
CA GLN A 145 14.58 -3.36 -5.68
C GLN A 145 13.93 -1.99 -5.93
N ILE A 146 12.95 -1.95 -6.84
CA ILE A 146 12.19 -0.72 -7.13
C ILE A 146 11.42 -0.28 -5.87
N ALA A 147 10.76 -1.22 -5.20
CA ALA A 147 10.01 -0.94 -3.99
C ALA A 147 10.91 -0.40 -2.86
N GLN A 148 12.10 -1.00 -2.66
CA GLN A 148 13.06 -0.52 -1.66
C GLN A 148 13.50 0.92 -1.93
N GLN A 149 13.73 1.28 -3.20
CA GLN A 149 14.06 2.65 -3.57
C GLN A 149 12.89 3.59 -3.27
N HIS A 150 11.66 3.26 -3.71
CA HIS A 150 10.46 4.05 -3.43
C HIS A 150 10.27 4.24 -1.92
N LEU A 151 10.38 3.17 -1.13
CA LEU A 151 10.20 3.25 0.32
C LEU A 151 11.24 4.14 1.00
N LYS A 152 12.47 4.16 0.53
CA LYS A 152 13.50 5.08 1.03
C LYS A 152 13.09 6.53 0.81
N GLU A 153 12.59 6.85 -0.37
CA GLU A 153 12.13 8.20 -0.72
C GLU A 153 10.90 8.59 0.11
N TYR A 154 9.90 7.71 0.20
CA TYR A 154 8.68 7.94 0.97
C TYR A 154 8.95 8.13 2.47
N ARG A 155 9.79 7.29 3.08
CA ARG A 155 10.18 7.44 4.49
C ARG A 155 10.88 8.79 4.73
N SER A 156 11.82 9.15 3.87
CA SER A 156 12.50 10.46 3.96
C SER A 156 11.52 11.62 3.86
N HIS A 157 10.55 11.54 2.96
CA HIS A 157 9.51 12.56 2.80
C HIS A 157 8.63 12.68 4.05
N ILE A 158 8.14 11.55 4.59
CA ILE A 158 7.34 11.52 5.82
C ILE A 158 8.10 12.12 7.01
N GLU A 159 9.38 11.77 7.17
CA GLU A 159 10.23 12.34 8.21
C GLU A 159 10.38 13.87 8.08
N GLN A 160 10.57 14.37 6.85
CA GLN A 160 10.64 15.80 6.58
C GLN A 160 9.32 16.51 6.93
N VAL A 161 8.17 15.92 6.56
CA VAL A 161 6.86 16.48 6.92
C VAL A 161 6.68 16.47 8.43
N ALA A 162 6.93 15.34 9.11
CA ALA A 162 6.81 15.24 10.56
C ALA A 162 7.68 16.29 11.30
N LYS A 163 8.91 16.51 10.80
CA LYS A 163 9.80 17.52 11.35
C LYS A 163 9.30 18.95 11.12
N SER A 164 8.74 19.24 9.96
CA SER A 164 8.21 20.57 9.62
C SER A 164 6.94 20.90 10.38
N MET A 165 6.06 19.90 10.57
CA MET A 165 4.76 20.08 11.24
C MET A 165 4.89 20.14 12.76
N GLY A 166 5.84 19.40 13.35
CA GLY A 166 6.03 19.32 14.78
C GLY A 166 4.80 18.77 15.54
N LYS A 167 4.81 18.86 16.87
CA LYS A 167 3.68 18.43 17.71
C LYS A 167 2.70 19.60 17.89
N ARG A 168 1.48 19.48 17.35
CA ARG A 168 0.46 20.51 17.45
C ARG A 168 -0.53 20.28 18.61
N ASN A 169 -0.70 19.03 19.08
CA ASN A 169 -1.70 18.62 20.07
C ASN A 169 -3.15 18.99 19.69
N GLU A 170 -3.40 19.29 18.44
CA GLU A 170 -4.71 19.59 17.92
C GLU A 170 -5.45 18.31 17.56
N THR A 171 -6.76 18.30 17.75
CA THR A 171 -7.59 17.11 17.56
C THR A 171 -8.12 17.00 16.14
N LEU A 172 -8.14 15.78 15.61
CA LEU A 172 -8.69 15.45 14.31
C LEU A 172 -9.74 14.34 14.44
N PHE A 173 -10.84 14.47 13.72
CA PHE A 173 -11.79 13.39 13.46
C PHE A 173 -11.61 12.89 12.02
N ILE A 174 -11.52 11.56 11.83
CA ILE A 174 -11.34 10.94 10.50
C ILE A 174 -12.58 10.09 10.21
N GLN A 175 -13.46 10.55 9.33
CA GLN A 175 -14.65 9.82 8.91
C GLN A 175 -14.36 8.99 7.66
N ILE A 176 -14.72 7.69 7.70
CA ILE A 176 -14.55 6.74 6.59
C ILE A 176 -15.84 6.00 6.22
N GLY A 177 -16.95 6.27 6.91
CA GLY A 177 -18.27 5.74 6.59
C GLY A 177 -19.36 6.72 7.03
N ALA A 178 -20.50 6.72 6.34
CA ALA A 178 -21.59 7.66 6.59
C ALA A 178 -22.80 7.02 7.29
N ASP A 179 -23.18 5.82 6.87
CA ASP A 179 -24.34 5.11 7.42
C ASP A 179 -24.06 3.59 7.48
N PRO A 180 -23.72 3.08 8.67
CA PRO A 180 -23.52 3.80 9.92
C PRO A 180 -22.30 4.74 9.89
N LEU A 181 -22.31 5.77 10.75
CA LEU A 181 -21.15 6.65 10.89
C LEU A 181 -19.95 5.86 11.42
N PHE A 182 -18.91 5.77 10.61
CA PHE A 182 -17.71 5.00 10.91
C PHE A 182 -16.46 5.87 10.80
N ALA A 183 -15.55 5.72 11.76
CA ALA A 183 -14.34 6.54 11.87
C ALA A 183 -13.08 5.68 11.96
N ALA A 184 -11.99 6.19 11.40
CA ALA A 184 -10.67 5.61 11.63
C ALA A 184 -10.25 5.88 13.09
N LYS A 185 -9.72 4.85 13.74
CA LYS A 185 -9.28 4.91 15.13
C LYS A 185 -7.76 4.97 15.25
N GLU A 186 -7.23 5.27 16.43
CA GLU A 186 -5.82 5.03 16.74
C GLU A 186 -5.42 3.60 16.43
N GLY A 187 -4.18 3.39 15.99
CA GLY A 187 -3.70 2.10 15.53
C GLY A 187 -4.24 1.71 14.16
N THR A 188 -4.47 2.68 13.29
CA THR A 188 -4.69 2.52 11.84
C THR A 188 -3.71 3.41 11.07
N PHE A 189 -3.38 3.03 9.83
CA PHE A 189 -2.49 3.85 9.01
C PHE A 189 -3.02 5.27 8.79
N LEU A 190 -4.35 5.46 8.70
CA LEU A 190 -4.97 6.78 8.57
C LEU A 190 -4.70 7.67 9.80
N SER A 191 -4.84 7.10 11.01
CA SER A 191 -4.49 7.83 12.24
C SER A 191 -3.01 8.15 12.30
N ASN A 192 -2.16 7.22 11.85
CA ASN A 192 -0.72 7.44 11.83
C ASN A 192 -0.30 8.53 10.82
N CYS A 193 -0.99 8.66 9.67
CA CYS A 193 -0.80 9.80 8.76
C CYS A 193 -1.13 11.15 9.45
N ALA A 194 -2.18 11.19 10.28
CA ALA A 194 -2.52 12.39 11.05
C ALA A 194 -1.46 12.72 12.11
N GLU A 195 -0.89 11.71 12.77
CA GLU A 195 0.21 11.85 13.73
C GLU A 195 1.47 12.42 13.10
N VAL A 196 1.79 12.01 11.85
CA VAL A 196 2.88 12.60 11.05
C VAL A 196 2.69 14.10 10.88
N CYS A 197 1.43 14.55 10.74
CA CYS A 197 1.09 15.98 10.64
C CYS A 197 0.92 16.67 12.02
N GLY A 198 1.30 16.00 13.12
CA GLY A 198 1.24 16.55 14.47
C GLY A 198 -0.16 16.60 15.08
N LEU A 199 -1.15 15.93 14.46
CA LEU A 199 -2.54 15.89 14.91
C LEU A 199 -2.80 14.64 15.77
N ARG A 200 -3.77 14.73 16.67
CA ARG A 200 -4.22 13.61 17.51
C ARG A 200 -5.65 13.22 17.11
N ASN A 201 -5.83 11.95 16.80
CA ASN A 201 -7.16 11.40 16.53
C ASN A 201 -8.03 11.46 17.81
N ILE A 202 -9.32 11.79 17.67
CA ILE A 202 -10.28 11.76 18.80
C ILE A 202 -10.78 10.34 19.10
N MET A 203 -10.62 9.40 18.15
CA MET A 203 -11.01 8.00 18.31
C MET A 203 -9.84 7.20 18.88
N ASP A 204 -10.02 6.64 20.08
CA ASP A 204 -8.99 5.80 20.71
C ASP A 204 -8.89 4.39 20.09
N SER A 205 -7.83 3.67 20.43
CA SER A 205 -7.53 2.33 19.90
C SER A 205 -8.54 1.25 20.33
N THR A 206 -9.28 1.46 21.42
CA THR A 206 -10.26 0.51 21.96
C THR A 206 -11.61 0.57 21.23
N SER A 207 -11.87 1.66 20.50
CA SER A 207 -13.05 1.82 19.67
C SER A 207 -13.15 0.72 18.61
N ASN A 208 -14.37 0.33 18.26
CA ASN A 208 -14.64 -0.52 17.10
C ASN A 208 -14.83 0.29 15.78
N GLY A 209 -14.67 1.61 15.85
CA GLY A 209 -14.85 2.53 14.71
C GLY A 209 -16.28 3.07 14.56
N LEU A 210 -17.29 2.41 15.12
CA LEU A 210 -18.66 2.95 15.13
C LEU A 210 -18.75 4.13 16.10
N VAL A 211 -19.36 5.20 15.64
CA VAL A 211 -19.47 6.44 16.41
C VAL A 211 -20.82 7.12 16.10
N ASN A 212 -21.28 7.96 16.99
CA ASN A 212 -22.45 8.83 16.76
C ASN A 212 -22.02 10.29 16.65
N LYS A 213 -22.90 11.13 16.10
CA LYS A 213 -22.62 12.57 15.92
C LYS A 213 -22.43 13.28 17.26
N GLU A 214 -23.16 12.87 18.31
CA GLU A 214 -23.07 13.44 19.65
C GLU A 214 -21.67 13.33 20.24
N PHE A 215 -21.02 12.18 20.06
CA PHE A 215 -19.62 11.98 20.47
C PHE A 215 -18.68 12.96 19.75
N VAL A 216 -18.82 13.12 18.44
CA VAL A 216 -17.97 14.02 17.65
C VAL A 216 -18.21 15.48 18.06
N ILE A 217 -19.48 15.88 18.27
CA ILE A 217 -19.85 17.23 18.71
C ILE A 217 -19.28 17.51 20.09
N THR A 218 -19.40 16.57 21.04
CA THR A 218 -18.87 16.71 22.40
C THR A 218 -17.35 16.75 22.43
N SER A 219 -16.69 15.94 21.61
CA SER A 219 -15.23 15.93 21.46
C SER A 219 -14.71 17.21 20.80
N ASN A 220 -15.54 17.90 20.03
CA ASN A 220 -15.30 19.17 19.37
C ASN A 220 -13.91 19.21 18.66
N PRO A 221 -13.66 18.34 17.67
CA PRO A 221 -12.39 18.28 16.99
C PRO A 221 -12.08 19.60 16.27
N LYS A 222 -10.80 19.98 16.28
CA LYS A 222 -10.32 21.18 15.60
C LYS A 222 -10.27 20.99 14.09
N TRP A 223 -10.03 19.76 13.65
CA TRP A 223 -9.92 19.36 12.26
C TRP A 223 -10.84 18.17 11.96
N MET A 224 -11.32 18.09 10.73
CA MET A 224 -12.04 16.92 10.24
C MET A 224 -11.47 16.50 8.88
N LEU A 225 -11.33 15.19 8.70
CA LEU A 225 -10.96 14.57 7.43
C LEU A 225 -12.07 13.59 7.04
N LEU A 226 -12.67 13.79 5.87
CA LEU A 226 -13.72 12.94 5.33
C LEU A 226 -13.18 12.20 4.11
N ILE A 227 -13.15 10.86 4.19
CA ILE A 227 -12.74 9.96 3.10
C ILE A 227 -13.84 8.91 2.94
N LEU A 228 -14.81 9.16 2.08
CA LEU A 228 -16.00 8.33 1.97
C LEU A 228 -16.16 7.80 0.54
N MET A 229 -16.61 6.55 0.45
CA MET A 229 -16.92 5.87 -0.81
C MET A 229 -18.18 6.45 -1.48
N ASP A 230 -18.35 6.19 -2.77
CA ASP A 230 -19.58 6.43 -3.53
C ASP A 230 -20.08 7.91 -3.52
N ASN A 231 -19.16 8.87 -3.50
CA ASN A 231 -19.49 10.30 -3.45
C ASN A 231 -20.33 10.73 -2.22
N LEU A 232 -20.35 9.91 -1.16
CA LEU A 232 -21.05 10.22 0.08
C LEU A 232 -20.39 11.37 0.86
N GLN A 233 -19.18 11.74 0.50
CA GLN A 233 -18.43 12.82 1.16
C GLN A 233 -19.14 14.17 1.06
N ASP A 234 -19.73 14.52 -0.08
CA ASP A 234 -20.47 15.78 -0.23
C ASP A 234 -21.71 15.83 0.64
N LYS A 235 -22.41 14.70 0.78
CA LYS A 235 -23.57 14.57 1.67
C LYS A 235 -23.13 14.70 3.12
N ALA A 236 -22.12 13.95 3.53
CA ALA A 236 -21.57 14.00 4.89
C ALA A 236 -21.05 15.40 5.23
N TYR A 237 -20.35 16.04 4.30
CA TYR A 237 -19.87 17.42 4.47
C TYR A 237 -21.03 18.39 4.75
N LYS A 238 -22.09 18.36 3.93
CA LYS A 238 -23.28 19.21 4.12
C LYS A 238 -23.96 18.95 5.46
N GLU A 239 -24.06 17.70 5.88
CA GLU A 239 -24.60 17.33 7.19
C GLU A 239 -23.78 17.89 8.34
N TRP A 240 -22.43 17.89 8.25
CA TRP A 240 -21.59 18.50 9.28
C TRP A 240 -21.70 20.02 9.32
N LEU A 241 -21.93 20.70 8.19
CA LEU A 241 -22.12 22.16 8.15
C LEU A 241 -23.33 22.65 8.95
N GLU A 242 -24.29 21.78 9.29
CA GLU A 242 -25.41 22.11 10.13
C GLU A 242 -25.00 22.41 11.59
N PHE A 243 -23.87 21.86 12.05
CA PHE A 243 -23.31 22.00 13.39
C PHE A 243 -22.40 23.22 13.51
N LYS A 244 -22.94 24.41 13.35
CA LYS A 244 -22.23 25.71 13.30
C LYS A 244 -21.29 26.00 14.48
N ASN A 245 -21.52 25.36 15.62
CA ASN A 245 -20.73 25.55 16.85
C ASN A 245 -19.51 24.58 16.90
N LEU A 246 -19.44 23.59 16.02
CA LEU A 246 -18.30 22.68 15.93
C LEU A 246 -17.06 23.43 15.43
N SER A 247 -15.95 23.36 16.15
CA SER A 247 -14.73 24.12 15.84
C SER A 247 -14.27 23.94 14.39
N ALA A 248 -14.24 22.71 13.91
CA ALA A 248 -13.86 22.42 12.53
C ALA A 248 -14.79 23.06 11.49
N VAL A 249 -16.11 23.15 11.78
CA VAL A 249 -17.09 23.80 10.89
C VAL A 249 -16.94 25.31 10.92
N LYS A 250 -16.86 25.89 12.14
CA LYS A 250 -16.74 27.32 12.34
C LYS A 250 -15.51 27.92 11.66
N ASP A 251 -14.41 27.17 11.70
CA ASP A 251 -13.09 27.63 11.20
C ASP A 251 -12.83 27.14 9.77
N GLY A 252 -13.79 26.45 9.12
CA GLY A 252 -13.64 25.92 7.76
C GLY A 252 -12.60 24.79 7.62
N ARG A 253 -12.36 24.03 8.71
CA ARG A 253 -11.29 23.02 8.82
C ARG A 253 -11.79 21.60 8.57
N ILE A 254 -12.52 21.40 7.46
CA ILE A 254 -12.99 20.10 7.00
C ILE A 254 -12.33 19.82 5.66
N LEU A 255 -11.44 18.82 5.62
CA LEU A 255 -10.77 18.35 4.42
C LEU A 255 -11.55 17.17 3.83
N LEU A 256 -11.81 17.21 2.53
CA LEU A 256 -12.41 16.11 1.77
C LEU A 256 -11.31 15.46 0.93
N LEU A 257 -11.19 14.15 1.00
CA LEU A 257 -10.30 13.36 0.14
C LEU A 257 -11.10 12.25 -0.55
N ASP A 258 -10.62 11.85 -1.72
CA ASP A 258 -11.15 10.75 -2.50
C ASP A 258 -11.05 9.41 -1.74
N ASP A 259 -11.97 8.48 -1.98
CA ASP A 259 -12.05 7.19 -1.32
C ASP A 259 -10.83 6.27 -1.60
N ASN A 260 -10.11 6.50 -2.68
CA ASN A 260 -8.85 5.82 -2.97
C ASN A 260 -7.82 6.00 -1.85
N PHE A 261 -7.92 7.08 -1.06
CA PHE A 261 -7.08 7.31 0.10
C PHE A 261 -7.40 6.40 1.30
N CYS A 262 -8.52 5.67 1.28
CA CYS A 262 -8.78 4.59 2.25
C CYS A 262 -7.94 3.33 1.99
N GLN A 263 -7.29 3.23 0.83
CA GLN A 263 -6.44 2.08 0.48
C GLN A 263 -5.02 2.31 1.04
N PRO A 264 -4.48 1.35 1.83
CA PRO A 264 -3.17 1.50 2.45
C PRO A 264 -2.03 1.25 1.47
N THR A 265 -1.86 2.14 0.50
CA THR A 265 -0.74 2.10 -0.45
C THR A 265 0.22 3.25 -0.19
N PRO A 266 1.51 3.14 -0.57
CA PRO A 266 2.46 4.22 -0.37
C PRO A 266 2.01 5.55 -0.98
N SER A 267 1.44 5.53 -2.19
CA SER A 267 0.93 6.75 -2.85
C SER A 267 -0.23 7.38 -2.09
N SER A 268 -1.15 6.57 -1.54
CA SER A 268 -2.25 7.06 -0.70
C SER A 268 -1.74 7.70 0.58
N ILE A 269 -0.78 7.06 1.25
CA ILE A 269 -0.17 7.55 2.48
C ILE A 269 0.49 8.92 2.26
N ILE A 270 1.33 9.03 1.23
CA ILE A 270 1.98 10.30 0.87
C ILE A 270 0.93 11.36 0.53
N GLY A 271 -0.07 11.00 -0.29
CA GLY A 271 -1.14 11.92 -0.66
C GLY A 271 -1.96 12.44 0.53
N ILE A 272 -2.26 11.59 1.52
CA ILE A 272 -2.94 12.01 2.77
C ILE A 272 -2.06 12.99 3.55
N VAL A 273 -0.79 12.63 3.76
CA VAL A 273 0.16 13.45 4.53
C VAL A 273 0.34 14.82 3.89
N ASP A 274 0.54 14.87 2.57
CA ASP A 274 0.71 16.13 1.83
C ASP A 274 -0.56 16.99 1.81
N SER A 275 -1.73 16.34 1.66
CA SER A 275 -3.01 17.03 1.68
C SER A 275 -3.30 17.62 3.05
N LEU A 276 -3.09 16.86 4.13
CA LEU A 276 -3.24 17.35 5.51
C LEU A 276 -2.26 18.49 5.79
N LYS A 277 -0.98 18.32 5.46
CA LYS A 277 0.02 19.38 5.63
C LYS A 277 -0.40 20.66 4.93
N SER A 278 -0.70 20.58 3.62
CA SER A 278 -1.10 21.75 2.82
C SER A 278 -2.37 22.42 3.35
N PHE A 279 -3.31 21.60 3.82
CA PHE A 279 -4.57 22.11 4.38
C PHE A 279 -4.35 22.82 5.72
N ILE A 280 -3.52 22.25 6.62
CA ILE A 280 -3.18 22.83 7.90
C ILE A 280 -2.39 24.15 7.74
N GLU A 281 -1.49 24.22 6.77
CA GLU A 281 -0.67 25.42 6.51
C GLU A 281 -1.51 26.60 5.97
N LYS A 282 -2.68 26.34 5.41
CA LYS A 282 -3.61 27.36 4.88
C LYS A 282 -4.59 27.92 5.91
N HIS A 283 -4.81 27.22 7.02
CA HIS A 283 -5.82 27.54 8.04
C HIS A 283 -5.21 27.74 9.44
#